data_154c9307364e963147f8d816200e4c7e
#
_entry.id   154c9307364e963147f8d816200e4c7e
#
_cell.length_a   1.000
_cell.length_b   1.000
_cell.length_c   1.000
_cell.angle_alpha   90.00
_cell.angle_beta   90.00
_cell.angle_gamma   90.00
#
_symmetry.space_group_name_H-M   'P 1'
#
loop_
_entity.id
_entity.type
_entity.pdbx_description
1 polymer ?
#
loop_
_entity_poly.entity_id
_entity_poly.type
_entity_poly.pdbx_seq_one_letter_code
_entity_poly.pdbx_strand_id
1 'polypeptide(L)'
;MTLSYSERFQQKVAVESYDAREYAVGSYSARMWQLQRPVVEKLLSDVRQSQTGLAKLLDFACGTGRVLSCVEPLADTTDGIDISEEMVAVARAKCRHARLQVGDILANPELLQTDYDVITCFRLLLNLEPEMRGRILRRLREVLKPAGCLLVNVHGNSRSLRHPAIVWRRWRERNERSDVMLNEMSPAETEKILGESGFRIARKIGFGILPPGFYRTPLRRAAFATDSFFAGENFWNNWSVDILYVCSPR
;
A
#
# COMPACT_ATOMS: atom_id res chain seq x y z
N MET A 1 -26.81 -8.31 -0.57
CA MET A 1 -26.15 -7.03 -0.77
C MET A 1 -24.69 -7.20 -0.39
N THR A 2 -23.78 -7.03 -1.32
CA THR A 2 -22.33 -7.07 -1.03
C THR A 2 -21.97 -5.73 -0.40
N LEU A 3 -21.42 -5.77 0.82
CA LEU A 3 -20.94 -4.56 1.49
C LEU A 3 -19.81 -3.91 0.66
N SER A 4 -19.82 -2.59 0.53
CA SER A 4 -18.69 -1.85 -0.04
C SER A 4 -17.43 -2.07 0.79
N TYR A 5 -16.25 -1.78 0.22
CA TYR A 5 -15.00 -1.92 0.96
C TYR A 5 -14.99 -1.08 2.24
N SER A 6 -15.46 0.17 2.17
CA SER A 6 -15.57 1.06 3.32
C SER A 6 -16.46 0.49 4.43
N GLU A 7 -17.61 -0.09 4.09
CA GLU A 7 -18.52 -0.71 5.07
C GLU A 7 -17.91 -1.93 5.78
N ARG A 8 -17.05 -2.71 5.08
CA ARG A 8 -16.35 -3.86 5.68
C ARG A 8 -15.33 -3.46 6.74
N PHE A 9 -14.60 -2.36 6.54
CA PHE A 9 -13.59 -1.89 7.47
C PHE A 9 -14.15 -0.99 8.59
N GLN A 10 -15.43 -0.65 8.53
CA GLN A 10 -16.16 -0.02 9.63
C GLN A 10 -16.71 -1.03 10.66
N GLN A 11 -16.53 -2.34 10.44
CA GLN A 11 -16.95 -3.35 11.41
C GLN A 11 -15.82 -3.64 12.42
N LYS A 12 -16.03 -3.29 13.68
CA LYS A 12 -15.08 -3.42 14.79
C LYS A 12 -14.39 -4.79 14.90
N VAL A 13 -15.15 -5.88 14.72
CA VAL A 13 -14.62 -7.25 14.78
C VAL A 13 -13.60 -7.56 13.68
N ALA A 14 -13.73 -6.93 12.50
CA ALA A 14 -12.80 -7.11 11.40
C ALA A 14 -11.44 -6.43 11.68
N VAL A 15 -11.44 -5.31 12.41
CA VAL A 15 -10.25 -4.51 12.69
C VAL A 15 -9.39 -5.11 13.81
N GLU A 16 -10.00 -5.57 14.91
CA GLU A 16 -9.28 -6.18 16.05
C GLU A 16 -8.48 -7.41 15.63
N SER A 17 -9.00 -8.18 14.66
CA SER A 17 -8.32 -9.37 14.12
C SER A 17 -7.42 -9.07 12.91
N TYR A 18 -7.46 -7.86 12.34
CA TYR A 18 -6.77 -7.56 11.07
C TYR A 18 -5.25 -7.71 11.19
N ASP A 19 -4.63 -6.99 12.13
CA ASP A 19 -3.19 -7.08 12.32
C ASP A 19 -2.74 -8.47 12.76
N ALA A 20 -3.50 -9.09 13.69
CA ALA A 20 -3.19 -10.42 14.19
C ALA A 20 -3.32 -11.50 13.11
N ARG A 21 -4.19 -11.32 12.12
CA ARG A 21 -4.43 -12.28 11.04
C ARG A 21 -3.57 -12.01 9.81
N GLU A 22 -3.54 -10.76 9.33
CA GLU A 22 -2.81 -10.38 8.11
C GLU A 22 -1.30 -10.28 8.35
N TYR A 23 -0.89 -9.78 9.54
CA TYR A 23 0.52 -9.55 9.87
C TYR A 23 1.02 -10.43 11.02
N ALA A 24 0.35 -11.56 11.28
CA ALA A 24 0.87 -12.59 12.20
C ALA A 24 2.33 -12.92 11.86
N VAL A 25 3.11 -13.19 12.90
CA VAL A 25 4.53 -13.58 12.74
C VAL A 25 4.63 -14.77 11.78
N GLY A 26 5.36 -14.58 10.68
CA GLY A 26 5.53 -15.59 9.65
C GLY A 26 4.44 -15.61 8.57
N SER A 27 3.41 -14.74 8.62
CA SER A 27 2.47 -14.58 7.51
C SER A 27 3.15 -14.05 6.26
N TYR A 28 2.53 -14.26 5.09
CA TYR A 28 3.04 -13.73 3.83
C TYR A 28 3.11 -12.20 3.85
N SER A 29 2.07 -11.52 4.33
CA SER A 29 2.00 -10.07 4.41
C SER A 29 3.08 -9.48 5.35
N ALA A 30 3.34 -10.13 6.49
CA ALA A 30 4.42 -9.73 7.39
C ALA A 30 5.80 -9.84 6.72
N ARG A 31 6.02 -10.89 5.93
CA ARG A 31 7.30 -11.09 5.20
C ARG A 31 7.47 -10.08 4.08
N MET A 32 6.42 -9.78 3.32
CA MET A 32 6.47 -8.73 2.30
C MET A 32 6.79 -7.38 2.94
N TRP A 33 6.22 -7.08 4.10
CA TRP A 33 6.58 -5.87 4.84
C TRP A 33 8.05 -5.84 5.30
N GLN A 34 8.62 -6.97 5.72
CA GLN A 34 10.04 -7.06 6.06
C GLN A 34 10.96 -6.72 4.86
N LEU A 35 10.54 -7.02 3.63
CA LEU A 35 11.25 -6.62 2.42
C LEU A 35 11.02 -5.16 2.02
N GLN A 36 9.77 -4.67 2.19
CA GLN A 36 9.36 -3.34 1.78
C GLN A 36 9.89 -2.25 2.72
N ARG A 37 9.84 -2.48 4.03
CA ARG A 37 10.18 -1.51 5.06
C ARG A 37 11.56 -0.84 4.84
N PRO A 38 12.68 -1.57 4.70
CA PRO A 38 13.99 -0.94 4.53
C PRO A 38 14.08 -0.14 3.23
N VAL A 39 13.34 -0.53 2.19
CA VAL A 39 13.27 0.23 0.93
C VAL A 39 12.53 1.54 1.14
N VAL A 40 11.40 1.52 1.84
CA VAL A 40 10.63 2.73 2.16
C VAL A 40 11.45 3.68 3.03
N GLU A 41 12.09 3.18 4.10
CA GLU A 41 12.96 3.97 4.97
C GLU A 41 14.11 4.62 4.18
N LYS A 42 14.74 3.86 3.28
CA LYS A 42 15.79 4.39 2.41
C LYS A 42 15.28 5.48 1.46
N LEU A 43 14.13 5.25 0.80
CA LEU A 43 13.53 6.24 -0.10
C LEU A 43 13.24 7.57 0.62
N LEU A 44 12.68 7.50 1.83
CA LEU A 44 12.41 8.69 2.63
C LEU A 44 13.70 9.38 3.10
N SER A 45 14.73 8.62 3.46
CA SER A 45 16.03 9.15 3.79
C SER A 45 16.68 9.87 2.60
N ASP A 46 16.57 9.29 1.41
CA ASP A 46 17.08 9.88 0.16
C ASP A 46 16.35 11.22 -0.14
N VAL A 47 15.02 11.27 0.03
CA VAL A 47 14.23 12.52 -0.11
C VAL A 47 14.67 13.56 0.92
N ARG A 48 14.81 13.17 2.19
CA ARG A 48 15.26 14.06 3.26
C ARG A 48 16.63 14.67 2.98
N GLN A 49 17.55 13.90 2.41
CA GLN A 49 18.89 14.38 2.07
C GLN A 49 18.89 15.33 0.87
N SER A 50 18.02 15.07 -0.12
CA SER A 50 17.97 15.85 -1.37
C SER A 50 17.25 17.20 -1.22
N GLN A 51 16.39 17.36 -0.21
CA GLN A 51 15.51 18.53 -0.03
C GLN A 51 15.80 19.35 1.23
N THR A 52 16.99 19.26 1.82
CA THR A 52 17.34 19.95 3.08
C THR A 52 16.39 19.63 4.26
N GLY A 53 15.75 18.49 4.21
CA GLY A 53 14.81 17.99 5.21
C GLY A 53 13.57 17.37 4.59
N LEU A 54 12.91 16.51 5.32
CA LEU A 54 11.58 15.97 4.99
C LEU A 54 10.58 16.61 5.95
N ALA A 55 10.03 17.76 5.54
CA ALA A 55 9.24 18.58 6.44
C ALA A 55 7.87 17.98 6.71
N LYS A 56 7.18 17.44 5.67
CA LYS A 56 5.78 17.07 5.79
C LYS A 56 5.43 15.78 5.04
N LEU A 57 4.90 14.79 5.77
CA LEU A 57 4.53 13.48 5.24
C LEU A 57 3.05 13.20 5.51
N LEU A 58 2.37 12.60 4.54
CA LEU A 58 1.03 12.01 4.68
C LEU A 58 1.10 10.50 4.47
N ASP A 59 0.58 9.71 5.41
CA ASP A 59 0.22 8.32 5.17
C ASP A 59 -1.29 8.24 4.90
N PHE A 60 -1.64 8.11 3.62
CA PHE A 60 -3.03 8.06 3.17
C PHE A 60 -3.56 6.62 3.16
N ALA A 61 -4.75 6.42 3.73
CA ALA A 61 -5.31 5.12 4.09
C ALA A 61 -4.36 4.37 5.05
N CYS A 62 -4.00 5.04 6.13
CA CYS A 62 -2.98 4.59 7.07
C CYS A 62 -3.38 3.32 7.85
N GLY A 63 -4.66 2.96 7.86
CA GLY A 63 -5.18 1.77 8.53
C GLY A 63 -4.77 1.73 10.00
N THR A 64 -4.22 0.61 10.44
CA THR A 64 -3.71 0.41 11.81
C THR A 64 -2.36 1.07 12.10
N GLY A 65 -1.89 1.96 11.22
CA GLY A 65 -0.65 2.73 11.40
C GLY A 65 0.64 1.95 11.15
N ARG A 66 0.60 0.84 10.42
CA ARG A 66 1.78 -0.01 10.17
C ARG A 66 2.87 0.70 9.38
N VAL A 67 2.52 1.39 8.31
CA VAL A 67 3.46 2.21 7.53
C VAL A 67 3.77 3.48 8.29
N LEU A 68 2.74 4.16 8.76
CA LEU A 68 2.83 5.43 9.49
C LEU A 68 3.82 5.38 10.66
N SER A 69 3.73 4.38 11.54
CA SER A 69 4.64 4.22 12.69
C SER A 69 6.12 4.02 12.30
N CYS A 70 6.34 3.54 11.07
CA CYS A 70 7.68 3.36 10.52
C CYS A 70 8.24 4.66 9.94
N VAL A 71 7.38 5.49 9.34
CA VAL A 71 7.80 6.69 8.59
C VAL A 71 7.70 7.98 9.41
N GLU A 72 6.86 8.03 10.45
CA GLU A 72 6.71 9.22 11.29
C GLU A 72 8.02 9.75 11.90
N PRO A 73 9.00 8.91 12.32
CA PRO A 73 10.25 9.43 12.86
C PRO A 73 11.17 10.08 11.81
N LEU A 74 10.86 9.92 10.53
CA LEU A 74 11.70 10.38 9.43
C LEU A 74 11.30 11.77 8.92
N ALA A 75 10.12 12.29 9.32
CA ALA A 75 9.59 13.59 8.93
C ALA A 75 9.43 14.53 10.13
N ASP A 76 9.40 15.83 9.87
CA ASP A 76 9.20 16.85 10.92
C ASP A 76 7.73 16.90 11.35
N THR A 77 6.82 16.74 10.39
CA THR A 77 5.39 16.61 10.65
C THR A 77 4.81 15.44 9.85
N THR A 78 3.90 14.69 10.47
CA THR A 78 3.30 13.52 9.85
C THR A 78 1.80 13.51 10.08
N ASP A 79 1.05 13.36 9.00
CA ASP A 79 -0.39 13.16 9.03
C ASP A 79 -0.72 11.71 8.65
N GLY A 80 -1.74 11.14 9.29
CA GLY A 80 -2.35 9.86 8.91
C GLY A 80 -3.85 10.03 8.73
N ILE A 81 -4.40 9.55 7.63
CA ILE A 81 -5.83 9.61 7.34
C ILE A 81 -6.33 8.23 6.97
N ASP A 82 -7.43 7.81 7.57
CA ASP A 82 -8.18 6.62 7.18
C ASP A 82 -9.69 6.85 7.32
N ILE A 83 -10.49 6.12 6.54
CA ILE A 83 -11.96 6.22 6.61
C ILE A 83 -12.53 5.49 7.83
N SER A 84 -11.80 4.52 8.39
CA SER A 84 -12.23 3.70 9.52
C SER A 84 -11.75 4.27 10.84
N GLU A 85 -12.70 4.62 11.71
CA GLU A 85 -12.41 5.08 13.08
C GLU A 85 -11.70 4.01 13.91
N GLU A 86 -12.09 2.75 13.75
CA GLU A 86 -11.50 1.62 14.45
C GLU A 86 -10.04 1.40 14.05
N MET A 87 -9.72 1.53 12.75
CA MET A 87 -8.33 1.46 12.26
C MET A 87 -7.49 2.59 12.85
N VAL A 88 -8.01 3.81 12.81
CA VAL A 88 -7.32 4.98 13.37
C VAL A 88 -7.15 4.87 14.89
N ALA A 89 -8.11 4.28 15.61
CA ALA A 89 -7.97 4.02 17.03
C ALA A 89 -6.78 3.10 17.34
N VAL A 90 -6.57 2.05 16.53
CA VAL A 90 -5.38 1.18 16.64
C VAL A 90 -4.10 1.93 16.26
N ALA A 91 -4.14 2.77 15.22
CA ALA A 91 -2.99 3.58 14.81
C ALA A 91 -2.55 4.56 15.91
N ARG A 92 -3.48 5.18 16.63
CA ARG A 92 -3.18 6.08 17.78
C ARG A 92 -2.37 5.41 18.88
N ALA A 93 -2.52 4.10 19.07
CA ALA A 93 -1.73 3.37 20.05
C ALA A 93 -0.28 3.13 19.59
N LYS A 94 -0.01 3.18 18.28
CA LYS A 94 1.30 2.89 17.69
C LYS A 94 2.07 4.16 17.31
N CYS A 95 1.36 5.19 16.83
CA CYS A 95 1.95 6.42 16.32
C CYS A 95 1.86 7.50 17.41
N ARG A 96 2.99 8.10 17.78
CA ARG A 96 3.10 9.02 18.91
C ARG A 96 3.09 10.50 18.51
N HIS A 97 3.50 10.78 17.30
CA HIS A 97 3.74 12.15 16.81
C HIS A 97 2.85 12.51 15.62
N ALA A 98 2.27 11.51 14.96
CA ALA A 98 1.43 11.73 13.80
C ALA A 98 0.06 12.31 14.19
N ARG A 99 -0.40 13.30 13.42
CA ARG A 99 -1.77 13.80 13.50
C ARG A 99 -2.70 12.84 12.75
N LEU A 100 -3.55 12.14 13.50
CA LEU A 100 -4.45 11.11 12.95
C LEU A 100 -5.88 11.64 12.80
N GLN A 101 -6.43 11.50 11.61
CA GLN A 101 -7.77 11.94 11.24
C GLN A 101 -8.60 10.80 10.66
N VAL A 102 -9.90 10.83 10.91
CA VAL A 102 -10.88 9.89 10.35
C VAL A 102 -11.70 10.62 9.31
N GLY A 103 -11.84 10.06 8.12
CA GLY A 103 -12.78 10.58 7.13
C GLY A 103 -12.47 10.23 5.68
N ASP A 104 -13.42 10.53 4.83
CA ASP A 104 -13.33 10.41 3.37
C ASP A 104 -12.88 11.73 2.77
N ILE A 105 -11.70 11.75 2.16
CA ILE A 105 -11.12 12.95 1.51
C ILE A 105 -11.87 13.42 0.26
N LEU A 106 -12.73 12.59 -0.31
CA LEU A 106 -13.58 13.00 -1.44
C LEU A 106 -14.84 13.72 -0.97
N ALA A 107 -15.34 13.36 0.21
CA ALA A 107 -16.47 14.05 0.86
C ALA A 107 -16.00 15.28 1.65
N ASN A 108 -14.84 15.18 2.30
CA ASN A 108 -14.28 16.20 3.19
C ASN A 108 -12.85 16.56 2.76
N PRO A 109 -12.69 17.35 1.69
CA PRO A 109 -11.39 17.74 1.16
C PRO A 109 -10.49 18.48 2.16
N GLU A 110 -11.07 19.16 3.14
CA GLU A 110 -10.41 19.92 4.21
C GLU A 110 -9.62 19.04 5.20
N LEU A 111 -9.82 17.73 5.19
CA LEU A 111 -8.98 16.79 5.94
C LEU A 111 -7.53 16.78 5.46
N LEU A 112 -7.33 17.06 4.17
CA LEU A 112 -6.00 17.15 3.58
C LEU A 112 -5.43 18.55 3.79
N GLN A 113 -4.23 18.62 4.35
CA GLN A 113 -3.40 19.81 4.23
C GLN A 113 -2.79 19.88 2.83
N THR A 114 -2.10 20.97 2.53
CA THR A 114 -1.34 21.15 1.30
C THR A 114 0.15 20.98 1.54
N ASP A 115 0.91 20.94 0.46
CA ASP A 115 2.37 21.02 0.45
C ASP A 115 3.06 19.84 1.18
N TYR A 116 2.57 18.63 0.92
CA TYR A 116 3.27 17.43 1.36
C TYR A 116 4.53 17.19 0.52
N ASP A 117 5.63 16.87 1.20
CA ASP A 117 6.88 16.44 0.55
C ASP A 117 6.76 14.99 0.09
N VAL A 118 6.14 14.16 0.92
CA VAL A 118 5.89 12.75 0.60
C VAL A 118 4.48 12.34 0.98
N ILE A 119 3.86 11.55 0.12
CA ILE A 119 2.63 10.84 0.42
C ILE A 119 2.89 9.34 0.28
N THR A 120 2.55 8.56 1.29
CA THR A 120 2.50 7.10 1.22
C THR A 120 1.05 6.63 1.06
N CYS A 121 0.83 5.62 0.19
CA CYS A 121 -0.48 5.02 -0.04
C CYS A 121 -0.30 3.52 -0.27
N PHE A 122 -0.49 2.75 0.79
CA PHE A 122 -0.20 1.32 0.79
C PHE A 122 -1.47 0.48 0.81
N ARG A 123 -1.54 -0.51 -0.10
CA ARG A 123 -2.61 -1.52 -0.18
C ARG A 123 -4.02 -0.96 -0.35
N LEU A 124 -4.18 0.25 -0.86
CA LEU A 124 -5.49 0.88 -1.04
C LEU A 124 -6.09 0.60 -2.41
N LEU A 125 -5.34 0.81 -3.51
CA LEU A 125 -5.92 0.89 -4.86
C LEU A 125 -6.76 -0.33 -5.26
N LEU A 126 -6.37 -1.54 -4.84
CA LEU A 126 -7.12 -2.75 -5.13
C LEU A 126 -8.41 -2.88 -4.32
N ASN A 127 -8.54 -2.10 -3.27
CA ASN A 127 -9.69 -2.12 -2.38
C ASN A 127 -10.75 -1.07 -2.75
N LEU A 128 -10.42 -0.22 -3.72
CA LEU A 128 -11.33 0.81 -4.24
C LEU A 128 -12.05 0.30 -5.49
N GLU A 129 -13.28 0.77 -5.66
CA GLU A 129 -13.96 0.67 -6.94
C GLU A 129 -13.13 1.37 -8.03
N PRO A 130 -13.11 0.85 -9.27
CA PRO A 130 -12.25 1.37 -10.34
C PRO A 130 -12.36 2.89 -10.56
N GLU A 131 -13.57 3.44 -10.46
CA GLU A 131 -13.89 4.87 -10.68
C GLU A 131 -13.28 5.76 -9.57
N MET A 132 -13.15 5.21 -8.36
CA MET A 132 -12.63 5.95 -7.20
C MET A 132 -11.11 6.10 -7.25
N ARG A 133 -10.40 5.15 -7.85
CA ARG A 133 -8.92 5.10 -7.88
C ARG A 133 -8.33 6.40 -8.46
N GLY A 134 -8.80 6.79 -9.64
CA GLY A 134 -8.32 8.02 -10.31
C GLY A 134 -8.73 9.30 -9.58
N ARG A 135 -9.92 9.32 -8.96
CA ARG A 135 -10.37 10.48 -8.17
C ARG A 135 -9.48 10.72 -6.96
N ILE A 136 -9.18 9.66 -6.21
CA ILE A 136 -8.29 9.73 -5.05
C ILE A 136 -6.88 10.13 -5.46
N LEU A 137 -6.31 9.50 -6.49
CA LEU A 137 -4.97 9.82 -6.95
C LEU A 137 -4.85 11.29 -7.39
N ARG A 138 -5.83 11.84 -8.12
CA ARG A 138 -5.85 13.26 -8.47
C ARG A 138 -5.91 14.15 -7.24
N ARG A 139 -6.71 13.78 -6.24
CA ARG A 139 -6.78 14.53 -4.98
C ARG A 139 -5.45 14.54 -4.23
N LEU A 140 -4.75 13.40 -4.17
CA LEU A 140 -3.42 13.32 -3.59
C LEU A 140 -2.39 14.15 -4.40
N ARG A 141 -2.56 14.21 -5.74
CA ARG A 141 -1.71 15.03 -6.61
C ARG A 141 -1.84 16.53 -6.31
N GLU A 142 -3.05 17.00 -6.02
CA GLU A 142 -3.31 18.43 -5.73
C GLU A 142 -2.63 18.92 -4.45
N VAL A 143 -2.44 18.05 -3.46
CA VAL A 143 -1.85 18.41 -2.16
C VAL A 143 -0.36 18.08 -2.05
N LEU A 144 0.19 17.43 -3.05
CA LEU A 144 1.63 17.11 -3.13
C LEU A 144 2.40 18.29 -3.74
N LYS A 145 3.53 18.65 -3.13
CA LYS A 145 4.44 19.68 -3.69
C LYS A 145 4.87 19.33 -5.12
N PRO A 146 5.21 20.32 -5.96
CA PRO A 146 5.75 20.06 -7.31
C PRO A 146 6.99 19.16 -7.32
N ALA A 147 7.86 19.27 -6.32
CA ALA A 147 9.03 18.41 -6.12
C ALA A 147 8.75 17.23 -5.17
N GLY A 148 7.50 17.01 -4.79
CA GLY A 148 7.10 15.97 -3.87
C GLY A 148 7.07 14.58 -4.51
N CYS A 149 6.92 13.55 -3.67
CA CYS A 149 6.95 12.16 -4.06
C CYS A 149 5.73 11.39 -3.52
N LEU A 150 5.06 10.62 -4.38
CA LEU A 150 4.02 9.67 -4.00
C LEU A 150 4.58 8.25 -4.04
N LEU A 151 4.51 7.53 -2.93
CA LEU A 151 4.83 6.11 -2.81
C LEU A 151 3.54 5.29 -2.81
N VAL A 152 3.24 4.60 -3.90
CA VAL A 152 2.03 3.77 -4.03
C VAL A 152 2.40 2.30 -4.07
N ASN A 153 1.86 1.52 -3.13
CA ASN A 153 1.99 0.07 -3.14
C ASN A 153 0.74 -0.62 -3.69
N VAL A 154 0.93 -1.48 -4.69
CA VAL A 154 -0.11 -2.34 -5.27
C VAL A 154 0.23 -3.79 -4.96
N HIS A 155 -0.60 -4.43 -4.11
CA HIS A 155 -0.34 -5.73 -3.50
C HIS A 155 -0.99 -6.93 -4.20
N GLY A 156 -1.36 -6.79 -5.45
CA GLY A 156 -1.97 -7.85 -6.25
C GLY A 156 -1.79 -7.56 -7.73
N ASN A 157 -0.81 -8.22 -8.30
CA ASN A 157 -0.45 -8.08 -9.70
C ASN A 157 -0.99 -9.26 -10.52
N SER A 158 -1.88 -8.98 -11.47
CA SER A 158 -2.47 -9.98 -12.36
C SER A 158 -1.47 -10.65 -13.30
N ARG A 159 -0.25 -10.11 -13.44
CA ARG A 159 0.85 -10.71 -14.19
C ARG A 159 1.82 -11.52 -13.33
N SER A 160 1.61 -11.54 -12.01
CA SER A 160 2.49 -12.30 -11.11
C SER A 160 2.41 -13.79 -11.35
N LEU A 161 3.48 -14.51 -11.00
CA LEU A 161 3.49 -15.98 -11.04
C LEU A 161 2.46 -16.61 -10.09
N ARG A 162 1.89 -15.84 -9.18
CA ARG A 162 0.79 -16.24 -8.30
C ARG A 162 -0.58 -16.26 -9.01
N HIS A 163 -0.76 -15.44 -10.04
CA HIS A 163 -2.07 -15.24 -10.69
C HIS A 163 -2.72 -16.54 -11.18
N PRO A 164 -2.02 -17.46 -11.88
CA PRO A 164 -2.63 -18.72 -12.34
C PRO A 164 -3.21 -19.56 -11.17
N ALA A 165 -2.52 -19.61 -10.04
CA ALA A 165 -2.99 -20.33 -8.87
C ALA A 165 -4.24 -19.66 -8.24
N ILE A 166 -4.34 -18.33 -8.30
CA ILE A 166 -5.53 -17.58 -7.86
C ILE A 166 -6.71 -17.87 -8.78
N VAL A 167 -6.50 -17.82 -10.10
CA VAL A 167 -7.55 -18.13 -11.10
C VAL A 167 -8.05 -19.58 -10.93
N TRP A 168 -7.13 -20.53 -10.79
CA TRP A 168 -7.48 -21.93 -10.56
C TRP A 168 -8.29 -22.14 -9.27
N ARG A 169 -7.85 -21.50 -8.16
CA ARG A 169 -8.59 -21.55 -6.89
C ARG A 169 -9.99 -20.97 -7.03
N ARG A 170 -10.16 -19.82 -7.66
CA ARG A 170 -11.46 -19.21 -7.95
C ARG A 170 -12.36 -20.12 -8.77
N TRP A 171 -11.79 -20.77 -9.77
CA TRP A 171 -12.54 -21.73 -10.60
C TRP A 171 -13.05 -22.90 -9.76
N ARG A 172 -12.24 -23.43 -8.85
CA ARG A 172 -12.61 -24.53 -7.95
C ARG A 172 -13.65 -24.10 -6.91
N GLU A 173 -13.51 -22.90 -6.34
CA GLU A 173 -14.37 -22.33 -5.29
C GLU A 173 -15.66 -21.70 -5.86
N ARG A 174 -15.91 -21.79 -7.16
CA ARG A 174 -17.09 -21.23 -7.84
C ARG A 174 -18.43 -21.79 -7.30
N ASN A 175 -18.39 -22.90 -6.60
CA ASN A 175 -19.54 -23.52 -5.93
C ASN A 175 -19.69 -23.10 -4.46
N GLU A 176 -18.70 -22.42 -3.88
CA GLU A 176 -18.76 -21.90 -2.52
C GLU A 176 -18.75 -20.37 -2.60
N ARG A 177 -19.80 -19.73 -2.10
CA ARG A 177 -19.95 -18.27 -2.07
C ARG A 177 -18.79 -17.63 -1.30
N SER A 178 -17.69 -17.33 -1.94
CA SER A 178 -16.68 -16.44 -1.39
C SER A 178 -16.87 -15.04 -1.97
N ASP A 179 -17.48 -14.16 -1.19
CA ASP A 179 -17.68 -12.71 -1.50
C ASP A 179 -16.38 -11.88 -1.47
N VAL A 180 -15.23 -12.51 -1.60
CA VAL A 180 -13.95 -11.81 -1.62
C VAL A 180 -13.69 -11.33 -3.05
N MET A 181 -14.04 -10.09 -3.34
CA MET A 181 -13.55 -9.38 -4.53
C MET A 181 -12.03 -9.23 -4.41
N LEU A 182 -11.29 -10.19 -4.97
CA LEU A 182 -9.86 -10.02 -5.19
C LEU A 182 -9.69 -9.17 -6.45
N ASN A 183 -9.70 -7.86 -6.28
CA ASN A 183 -9.30 -6.95 -7.34
C ASN A 183 -7.79 -7.07 -7.53
N GLU A 184 -7.38 -7.50 -8.70
CA GLU A 184 -5.98 -7.46 -9.13
C GLU A 184 -5.86 -6.41 -10.22
N MET A 185 -4.69 -5.79 -10.32
CA MET A 185 -4.37 -4.86 -11.41
C MET A 185 -3.10 -5.32 -12.08
N SER A 186 -3.05 -5.21 -13.39
CA SER A 186 -1.79 -5.35 -14.11
C SER A 186 -0.89 -4.12 -13.91
N PRO A 187 0.42 -4.24 -14.07
CA PRO A 187 1.30 -3.09 -14.07
C PRO A 187 0.89 -2.03 -15.08
N ALA A 188 0.45 -2.43 -16.28
CA ALA A 188 0.00 -1.49 -17.32
C ALA A 188 -1.24 -0.69 -16.92
N GLU A 189 -2.23 -1.32 -16.25
CA GLU A 189 -3.41 -0.62 -15.73
C GLU A 189 -3.02 0.35 -14.61
N THR A 190 -2.11 -0.06 -13.72
CA THR A 190 -1.61 0.82 -12.66
C THR A 190 -0.85 2.02 -13.21
N GLU A 191 0.04 1.78 -14.18
CA GLU A 191 0.84 2.82 -14.83
C GLU A 191 -0.05 3.80 -15.60
N LYS A 192 -1.08 3.30 -16.27
CA LYS A 192 -2.08 4.12 -16.98
C LYS A 192 -2.82 5.05 -16.00
N ILE A 193 -3.39 4.51 -14.92
CA ILE A 193 -4.17 5.31 -13.98
C ILE A 193 -3.31 6.35 -13.24
N LEU A 194 -2.06 6.01 -12.89
CA LEU A 194 -1.09 6.96 -12.33
C LEU A 194 -0.81 8.09 -13.32
N GLY A 195 -0.55 7.75 -14.58
CA GLY A 195 -0.31 8.71 -15.64
C GLY A 195 -1.49 9.66 -15.90
N GLU A 196 -2.71 9.13 -15.97
CA GLU A 196 -3.95 9.89 -16.15
C GLU A 196 -4.31 10.73 -14.92
N SER A 197 -3.74 10.41 -13.75
CA SER A 197 -3.89 11.18 -12.52
C SER A 197 -2.82 12.24 -12.31
N GLY A 198 -1.96 12.51 -13.30
CA GLY A 198 -0.97 13.57 -13.27
C GLY A 198 0.36 13.17 -12.62
N PHE A 199 0.67 11.87 -12.58
CA PHE A 199 1.93 11.38 -12.07
C PHE A 199 2.86 10.84 -13.16
N ARG A 200 4.15 10.99 -12.95
CA ARG A 200 5.21 10.31 -13.69
C ARG A 200 5.85 9.28 -12.77
N ILE A 201 5.96 8.05 -13.22
CA ILE A 201 6.65 6.99 -12.47
C ILE A 201 8.16 7.20 -12.64
N ALA A 202 8.84 7.47 -11.53
CA ALA A 202 10.29 7.61 -11.47
C ALA A 202 10.97 6.26 -11.24
N ARG A 203 10.39 5.41 -10.36
CA ARG A 203 10.94 4.10 -10.01
C ARG A 203 9.81 3.08 -9.84
N LYS A 204 10.11 1.82 -10.14
CA LYS A 204 9.23 0.68 -9.92
C LYS A 204 10.01 -0.43 -9.23
N ILE A 205 9.57 -0.83 -8.04
CA ILE A 205 10.29 -1.75 -7.16
C ILE A 205 9.38 -2.94 -6.87
N GLY A 206 9.82 -4.14 -7.26
CA GLY A 206 9.05 -5.36 -7.10
C GLY A 206 9.41 -6.13 -5.82
N PHE A 207 8.39 -6.81 -5.23
CA PHE A 207 8.55 -7.66 -4.07
C PHE A 207 7.72 -8.93 -4.25
N GLY A 208 8.29 -10.07 -3.83
CA GLY A 208 7.60 -11.35 -3.85
C GLY A 208 7.40 -11.90 -5.26
N ILE A 209 8.33 -12.69 -5.75
CA ILE A 209 8.19 -13.43 -7.01
C ILE A 209 7.54 -14.79 -6.77
N LEU A 210 7.88 -15.44 -5.64
CA LEU A 210 7.42 -16.79 -5.37
C LEU A 210 5.98 -16.82 -4.83
N PRO A 211 5.18 -17.81 -5.24
CA PRO A 211 3.86 -18.02 -4.69
C PRO A 211 3.87 -18.28 -3.17
N PRO A 212 2.86 -17.84 -2.41
CA PRO A 212 2.79 -17.97 -0.95
C PRO A 212 2.95 -19.39 -0.41
N GLY A 213 2.63 -20.41 -1.22
CA GLY A 213 2.79 -21.82 -0.86
C GLY A 213 4.23 -22.18 -0.49
N PHE A 214 5.23 -21.62 -1.15
CA PHE A 214 6.64 -21.89 -0.85
C PHE A 214 7.05 -21.48 0.56
N TYR A 215 6.40 -20.47 1.15
CA TYR A 215 6.69 -20.00 2.51
C TYR A 215 6.09 -20.86 3.61
N ARG A 216 5.22 -21.82 3.26
CA ARG A 216 4.58 -22.77 4.20
C ARG A 216 5.32 -24.10 4.26
N THR A 217 6.37 -24.28 3.47
CA THR A 217 7.18 -25.50 3.38
C THR A 217 8.48 -25.39 4.17
N PRO A 218 9.22 -26.49 4.39
CA PRO A 218 10.58 -26.43 4.94
C PRO A 218 11.53 -25.52 4.13
N LEU A 219 11.23 -25.28 2.84
CA LEU A 219 12.00 -24.40 1.94
C LEU A 219 11.77 -22.90 2.20
N ARG A 220 11.00 -22.53 3.23
CA ARG A 220 10.66 -21.12 3.53
C ARG A 220 11.87 -20.16 3.61
N ARG A 221 13.02 -20.64 4.13
CA ARG A 221 14.24 -19.82 4.22
C ARG A 221 14.83 -19.54 2.83
N ALA A 222 14.89 -20.55 1.99
CA ALA A 222 15.33 -20.41 0.61
C ALA A 222 14.37 -19.51 -0.19
N ALA A 223 13.07 -19.69 -0.03
CA ALA A 223 12.06 -18.84 -0.66
C ALA A 223 12.21 -17.37 -0.27
N PHE A 224 12.44 -17.09 1.01
CA PHE A 224 12.67 -15.71 1.47
C PHE A 224 13.98 -15.12 0.94
N ALA A 225 15.07 -15.92 0.89
CA ALA A 225 16.34 -15.50 0.31
C ALA A 225 16.20 -15.19 -1.20
N THR A 226 15.44 -16.01 -1.92
CA THR A 226 15.12 -15.77 -3.32
C THR A 226 14.35 -14.47 -3.51
N ASP A 227 13.28 -14.25 -2.76
CA ASP A 227 12.53 -13.00 -2.84
C ASP A 227 13.35 -11.78 -2.41
N SER A 228 14.22 -11.92 -1.41
CA SER A 228 15.15 -10.85 -1.01
C SER A 228 16.14 -10.50 -2.12
N PHE A 229 16.61 -11.51 -2.87
CA PHE A 229 17.51 -11.30 -4.02
C PHE A 229 16.80 -10.58 -5.17
N PHE A 230 15.54 -10.92 -5.44
CA PHE A 230 14.74 -10.30 -6.49
C PHE A 230 14.00 -9.04 -6.06
N ALA A 231 14.00 -8.70 -4.76
CA ALA A 231 13.42 -7.45 -4.29
C ALA A 231 14.24 -6.26 -4.78
N GLY A 232 13.58 -5.30 -5.44
CA GLY A 232 14.26 -4.11 -5.92
C GLY A 232 13.86 -3.68 -7.32
N GLU A 233 14.68 -2.85 -7.93
CA GLU A 233 14.51 -2.40 -9.31
C GLU A 233 15.20 -3.35 -10.27
N ASN A 234 14.44 -4.19 -10.93
CA ASN A 234 14.97 -5.17 -11.87
C ASN A 234 13.96 -5.53 -12.97
N PHE A 235 14.39 -6.33 -13.93
CA PHE A 235 13.55 -6.79 -15.03
C PHE A 235 12.32 -7.58 -14.57
N TRP A 236 12.38 -8.25 -13.41
CA TRP A 236 11.32 -9.11 -12.88
C TRP A 236 10.18 -8.37 -12.19
N ASN A 237 10.25 -7.04 -12.03
CA ASN A 237 9.26 -6.24 -11.33
C ASN A 237 7.83 -6.45 -11.84
N ASN A 238 7.67 -6.67 -13.15
CA ASN A 238 6.37 -6.91 -13.77
C ASN A 238 5.73 -8.25 -13.37
N TRP A 239 6.49 -9.17 -12.81
CA TRP A 239 6.00 -10.46 -12.30
C TRP A 239 5.99 -10.57 -10.78
N SER A 240 6.43 -9.54 -10.08
CA SER A 240 6.35 -9.47 -8.62
C SER A 240 4.90 -9.39 -8.17
N VAL A 241 4.61 -9.98 -7.02
CA VAL A 241 3.25 -9.98 -6.45
C VAL A 241 2.86 -8.58 -5.97
N ASP A 242 3.79 -7.91 -5.27
CA ASP A 242 3.65 -6.55 -4.79
C ASP A 242 4.60 -5.63 -5.56
N ILE A 243 4.08 -4.48 -5.98
CA ILE A 243 4.88 -3.46 -6.67
C ILE A 243 4.72 -2.14 -5.93
N LEU A 244 5.85 -1.50 -5.60
CA LEU A 244 5.92 -0.14 -5.10
C LEU A 244 6.30 0.79 -6.24
N TYR A 245 5.44 1.74 -6.53
CA TYR A 245 5.66 2.80 -7.49
C TYR A 245 6.10 4.06 -6.75
N VAL A 246 7.23 4.62 -7.17
CA VAL A 246 7.73 5.93 -6.73
C VAL A 246 7.37 6.92 -7.81
N CYS A 247 6.51 7.87 -7.51
CA CYS A 247 5.93 8.78 -8.49
C CYS A 247 6.24 10.22 -8.14
N SER A 248 6.54 11.02 -9.16
CA SER A 248 6.63 12.49 -9.06
C SER A 248 5.44 13.13 -9.78
N PRO A 249 5.02 14.34 -9.40
CA PRO A 249 4.12 15.15 -10.20
C PRO A 249 4.62 15.35 -11.64
N ARG A 250 3.67 15.40 -12.59
CA ARG A 250 3.95 15.85 -13.95
C ARG A 250 3.90 17.36 -14.05
#